data_3899bd670410c5767cb2e8b073e103fc
#
_entry.id   3899bd670410c5767cb2e8b073e103fc
#
_cell.length_a   1.000
_cell.length_b   1.000
_cell.length_c   1.000
_cell.angle_alpha   90.00
_cell.angle_beta   90.00
_cell.angle_gamma   90.00
#
_symmetry.space_group_name_H-M   'P 1'
#
loop_
_entity.id
_entity.type
_entity.pdbx_description
1 polymer ?
#
loop_
_entity_poly.entity_id
_entity_poly.type
_entity_poly.pdbx_seq_one_letter_code
_entity_poly.pdbx_strand_id
1 'polypeptide(L)'
;MKTEKEKMLAGEMYNPADPVLLQERDEARRKVRIYNQTLETEGEKRTQLLKELLGSTGENIYMEPNIRFDYGYNTHVGENFFANFDCTILDVCKVQIGDNCMFGPGVHIYTATHPLNPIERNSGKEYAKPITIGNNVWIGGSAVIIPGVTIGDNVVIASGAVVTKDVPDNVVVGGNPAKVIKQI
;
A
#
# COMPACT_ATOMS: atom_id res chain seq x y z
N MET A 1 -6.77 -12.57 25.52
CA MET A 1 -6.77 -13.22 24.17
C MET A 1 -6.72 -12.09 23.16
N LYS A 2 -5.86 -12.15 22.12
CA LYS A 2 -5.81 -11.10 21.10
C LYS A 2 -7.12 -11.04 20.32
N THR A 3 -7.60 -9.82 20.03
CA THR A 3 -8.69 -9.57 19.07
C THR A 3 -8.26 -9.92 17.66
N GLU A 4 -9.20 -10.11 16.72
CA GLU A 4 -8.86 -10.36 15.31
C GLU A 4 -8.09 -9.18 14.69
N LYS A 5 -8.39 -7.94 15.10
CA LYS A 5 -7.64 -6.74 14.70
C LYS A 5 -6.19 -6.78 15.21
N GLU A 6 -5.96 -7.13 16.47
CA GLU A 6 -4.59 -7.26 17.01
C GLU A 6 -3.79 -8.35 16.31
N LYS A 7 -4.42 -9.47 15.93
CA LYS A 7 -3.79 -10.51 15.12
C LYS A 7 -3.43 -10.00 13.71
N MET A 8 -4.38 -9.35 13.05
CA MET A 8 -4.20 -8.75 11.73
C MET A 8 -2.99 -7.81 11.71
N LEU A 9 -2.93 -6.86 12.65
CA LEU A 9 -1.85 -5.88 12.75
C LEU A 9 -0.49 -6.52 13.10
N ALA A 10 -0.52 -7.65 13.81
CA ALA A 10 0.68 -8.42 14.13
C ALA A 10 1.14 -9.37 13.00
N GLY A 11 0.43 -9.43 11.88
CA GLY A 11 0.71 -10.36 10.79
C GLY A 11 0.37 -11.82 11.10
N GLU A 12 -0.40 -12.07 12.15
CA GLU A 12 -0.86 -13.40 12.55
C GLU A 12 -2.13 -13.80 11.75
N MET A 13 -2.42 -15.09 11.75
CA MET A 13 -3.65 -15.59 11.14
C MET A 13 -4.88 -15.04 11.85
N TYR A 14 -5.79 -14.41 11.13
CA TYR A 14 -6.98 -13.78 11.65
C TYR A 14 -8.22 -14.06 10.79
N ASN A 15 -9.39 -13.75 11.32
CA ASN A 15 -10.66 -13.85 10.61
C ASN A 15 -11.03 -12.49 9.99
N PRO A 16 -10.94 -12.30 8.66
CA PRO A 16 -11.29 -11.03 8.01
C PRO A 16 -12.79 -10.70 8.04
N ALA A 17 -13.65 -11.67 8.41
CA ALA A 17 -15.09 -11.46 8.59
C ALA A 17 -15.46 -11.01 10.02
N ASP A 18 -14.49 -10.68 10.86
CA ASP A 18 -14.76 -10.08 12.18
C ASP A 18 -15.58 -8.79 12.02
N PRO A 19 -16.64 -8.60 12.81
CA PRO A 19 -17.53 -7.44 12.67
C PRO A 19 -16.83 -6.08 12.78
N VAL A 20 -15.82 -5.96 13.65
CA VAL A 20 -15.04 -4.70 13.80
C VAL A 20 -14.24 -4.42 12.51
N LEU A 21 -13.58 -5.44 11.98
CA LEU A 21 -12.80 -5.31 10.74
C LEU A 21 -13.68 -5.02 9.53
N LEU A 22 -14.87 -5.63 9.44
CA LEU A 22 -15.85 -5.33 8.39
C LEU A 22 -16.27 -3.85 8.44
N GLN A 23 -16.63 -3.36 9.62
CA GLN A 23 -17.06 -1.98 9.83
C GLN A 23 -15.95 -0.99 9.45
N GLU A 24 -14.70 -1.25 9.86
CA GLU A 24 -13.56 -0.39 9.55
C GLU A 24 -13.25 -0.36 8.04
N ARG A 25 -13.33 -1.50 7.34
CA ARG A 25 -13.20 -1.53 5.88
C ARG A 25 -14.32 -0.78 5.16
N ASP A 26 -15.55 -0.89 5.64
CA ASP A 26 -16.68 -0.17 5.05
C ASP A 26 -16.52 1.35 5.23
N GLU A 27 -16.01 1.78 6.40
CA GLU A 27 -15.70 3.19 6.64
C GLU A 27 -14.56 3.69 5.71
N ALA A 28 -13.49 2.92 5.56
CA ALA A 28 -12.42 3.24 4.60
C ALA A 28 -12.95 3.35 3.17
N ARG A 29 -13.78 2.40 2.73
CA ARG A 29 -14.41 2.42 1.39
C ARG A 29 -15.35 3.61 1.20
N ARG A 30 -16.05 4.03 2.24
CA ARG A 30 -16.86 5.24 2.22
C ARG A 30 -16.01 6.48 2.00
N LYS A 31 -14.90 6.64 2.73
CA LYS A 31 -13.95 7.75 2.57
C LYS A 31 -13.31 7.75 1.17
N VAL A 32 -12.84 6.60 0.71
CA VAL A 32 -12.29 6.41 -0.64
C VAL A 32 -13.29 6.81 -1.72
N ARG A 33 -14.56 6.42 -1.59
CA ARG A 33 -15.60 6.83 -2.55
C ARG A 33 -15.79 8.35 -2.58
N ILE A 34 -15.80 9.00 -1.42
CA ILE A 34 -15.92 10.48 -1.36
C ILE A 34 -14.70 11.11 -2.02
N TYR A 35 -13.50 10.62 -1.74
CA TYR A 35 -12.27 11.09 -2.37
C TYR A 35 -12.31 10.97 -3.90
N ASN A 36 -12.64 9.81 -4.41
CA ASN A 36 -12.67 9.52 -5.85
C ASN A 36 -13.75 10.31 -6.62
N GLN A 37 -14.71 10.90 -5.91
CA GLN A 37 -15.75 11.77 -6.48
C GLN A 37 -15.40 13.27 -6.40
N THR A 38 -14.22 13.63 -5.90
CA THR A 38 -13.78 15.03 -5.86
C THR A 38 -13.42 15.54 -7.26
N LEU A 39 -13.65 16.83 -7.48
CA LEU A 39 -13.19 17.50 -8.68
C LEU A 39 -11.68 17.80 -8.61
N GLU A 40 -11.05 17.95 -9.77
CA GLU A 40 -9.63 18.34 -9.89
C GLU A 40 -9.30 19.70 -9.29
N THR A 41 -10.31 20.57 -9.13
CA THR A 41 -10.20 21.89 -8.51
C THR A 41 -10.32 21.89 -6.98
N GLU A 42 -10.63 20.74 -6.37
CA GLU A 42 -10.86 20.60 -4.92
C GLU A 42 -9.58 20.13 -4.18
N GLY A 43 -8.41 20.70 -4.49
CA GLY A 43 -7.11 20.25 -3.95
C GLY A 43 -7.02 20.22 -2.42
N GLU A 44 -7.47 21.28 -1.73
CA GLU A 44 -7.48 21.32 -0.26
C GLU A 44 -8.35 20.22 0.35
N LYS A 45 -9.55 20.02 -0.22
CA LYS A 45 -10.45 18.94 0.22
C LYS A 45 -9.84 17.56 -0.01
N ARG A 46 -9.14 17.33 -1.14
CA ARG A 46 -8.43 16.08 -1.41
C ARG A 46 -7.36 15.84 -0.34
N THR A 47 -6.54 16.84 -0.04
CA THR A 47 -5.51 16.74 1.00
C THR A 47 -6.12 16.42 2.36
N GLN A 48 -7.19 17.10 2.76
CA GLN A 48 -7.91 16.83 4.00
C GLN A 48 -8.43 15.39 4.07
N LEU A 49 -9.08 14.91 3.01
CA LEU A 49 -9.62 13.55 2.96
C LEU A 49 -8.52 12.48 3.05
N LEU A 50 -7.34 12.71 2.44
CA LEU A 50 -6.19 11.81 2.56
C LEU A 50 -5.64 11.78 3.99
N LYS A 51 -5.51 12.95 4.65
CA LYS A 51 -5.09 13.04 6.05
C LYS A 51 -6.07 12.35 7.02
N GLU A 52 -7.36 12.30 6.67
CA GLU A 52 -8.39 11.58 7.44
C GLU A 52 -8.43 10.07 7.15
N LEU A 53 -7.99 9.65 5.98
CA LEU A 53 -7.99 8.24 5.55
C LEU A 53 -6.74 7.52 6.03
N LEU A 54 -5.56 8.14 5.85
CA LEU A 54 -4.27 7.49 6.09
C LEU A 54 -3.86 7.56 7.56
N GLY A 55 -3.02 6.62 7.99
CA GLY A 55 -2.52 6.55 9.35
C GLY A 55 -1.61 7.72 9.72
N SER A 56 -0.80 8.18 8.78
CA SER A 56 -0.04 9.44 8.87
C SER A 56 0.40 9.91 7.49
N THR A 57 0.59 11.22 7.35
CA THR A 57 1.09 11.83 6.11
C THR A 57 2.07 12.96 6.46
N GLY A 58 2.94 13.31 5.51
CA GLY A 58 3.58 14.62 5.49
C GLY A 58 2.58 15.75 5.19
N GLU A 59 3.08 16.98 5.11
CA GLU A 59 2.24 18.15 4.76
C GLU A 59 1.87 18.13 3.28
N ASN A 60 2.82 17.81 2.41
CA ASN A 60 2.64 17.75 0.97
C ASN A 60 2.32 16.32 0.54
N ILE A 61 1.04 16.05 0.33
CA ILE A 61 0.56 14.78 -0.19
C ILE A 61 -0.38 15.01 -1.34
N TYR A 62 -0.24 14.21 -2.40
CA TYR A 62 -1.14 14.23 -3.53
C TYR A 62 -1.35 12.83 -4.12
N MET A 63 -2.59 12.47 -4.37
CA MET A 63 -2.94 11.24 -5.08
C MET A 63 -3.97 11.57 -6.16
N GLU A 64 -3.82 11.01 -7.35
CA GLU A 64 -4.87 11.08 -8.35
C GLU A 64 -5.96 10.02 -8.07
N PRO A 65 -7.23 10.30 -8.36
CA PRO A 65 -8.27 9.27 -8.38
C PRO A 65 -7.98 8.24 -9.50
N ASN A 66 -8.48 7.03 -9.45
CA ASN A 66 -9.25 6.38 -8.41
C ASN A 66 -8.31 5.63 -7.46
N ILE A 67 -8.24 6.05 -6.21
CA ILE A 67 -7.48 5.29 -5.20
C ILE A 67 -8.30 4.14 -4.64
N ARG A 68 -7.62 3.10 -4.12
CA ARG A 68 -8.25 1.97 -3.42
C ARG A 68 -7.42 1.56 -2.21
N PHE A 69 -8.10 1.40 -1.07
CA PHE A 69 -7.52 0.95 0.19
C PHE A 69 -8.40 -0.10 0.84
N ASP A 70 -7.81 -0.98 1.64
CA ASP A 70 -8.59 -1.82 2.55
C ASP A 70 -8.98 -1.05 3.81
N TYR A 71 -8.02 -0.46 4.50
CA TYR A 71 -8.24 0.28 5.75
C TYR A 71 -7.80 1.74 5.69
N GLY A 72 -6.75 2.07 4.96
CA GLY A 72 -6.14 3.40 4.89
C GLY A 72 -5.27 3.71 6.10
N TYR A 73 -5.78 3.51 7.32
CA TYR A 73 -5.07 3.85 8.55
C TYR A 73 -3.79 3.04 8.81
N ASN A 74 -3.57 1.92 8.10
CA ASN A 74 -2.33 1.15 8.15
C ASN A 74 -1.26 1.68 7.20
N THR A 75 -1.62 2.62 6.32
CA THR A 75 -0.69 3.24 5.37
C THR A 75 -0.17 4.56 5.93
N HIS A 76 1.15 4.67 5.98
CA HIS A 76 1.87 5.85 6.46
C HIS A 76 2.79 6.35 5.35
N VAL A 77 2.69 7.61 5.00
CA VAL A 77 3.51 8.23 3.95
C VAL A 77 4.27 9.43 4.50
N GLY A 78 5.49 9.64 4.00
CA GLY A 78 6.32 10.79 4.33
C GLY A 78 5.96 12.05 3.55
N GLU A 79 6.89 13.02 3.56
CA GLU A 79 6.74 14.28 2.84
C GLU A 79 6.82 14.09 1.31
N ASN A 80 6.13 14.98 0.58
CA ASN A 80 6.13 15.05 -0.86
C ASN A 80 5.73 13.72 -1.54
N PHE A 81 4.79 13.00 -0.94
CA PHE A 81 4.28 11.78 -1.54
C PHE A 81 3.33 12.09 -2.70
N PHE A 82 3.61 11.47 -3.85
CA PHE A 82 2.77 11.55 -5.04
C PHE A 82 2.35 10.16 -5.52
N ALA A 83 1.06 9.95 -5.78
CA ALA A 83 0.57 8.76 -6.47
C ALA A 83 -0.31 9.17 -7.66
N ASN A 84 -0.05 8.55 -8.80
CA ASN A 84 -0.82 8.72 -10.01
C ASN A 84 -2.13 7.90 -9.98
N PHE A 85 -2.91 7.92 -11.05
CA PHE A 85 -4.24 7.31 -11.16
C PHE A 85 -4.25 5.81 -10.82
N ASP A 86 -5.38 5.34 -10.30
CA ASP A 86 -5.74 3.92 -10.12
C ASP A 86 -4.80 3.13 -9.19
N CYS A 87 -4.11 3.79 -8.28
CA CYS A 87 -3.27 3.10 -7.30
C CYS A 87 -4.11 2.30 -6.29
N THR A 88 -3.66 1.08 -5.97
CA THR A 88 -4.32 0.18 -5.03
C THR A 88 -3.35 -0.22 -3.92
N ILE A 89 -3.71 0.04 -2.67
CA ILE A 89 -2.95 -0.35 -1.49
C ILE A 89 -3.85 -1.21 -0.59
N LEU A 90 -3.59 -2.53 -0.57
CA LEU A 90 -4.29 -3.45 0.32
C LEU A 90 -3.53 -3.52 1.65
N ASP A 91 -3.81 -2.54 2.50
CA ASP A 91 -3.11 -2.29 3.75
C ASP A 91 -3.74 -3.02 4.94
N VAL A 92 -3.81 -4.33 4.86
CA VAL A 92 -4.26 -5.21 5.93
C VAL A 92 -3.33 -5.11 7.16
N CYS A 93 -2.04 -4.92 6.94
CA CYS A 93 -1.10 -4.50 7.98
C CYS A 93 -0.24 -3.33 7.48
N LYS A 94 0.74 -2.93 8.26
CA LYS A 94 1.50 -1.69 8.04
C LYS A 94 2.14 -1.60 6.66
N VAL A 95 1.89 -0.48 5.97
CA VAL A 95 2.61 0.02 4.81
C VAL A 95 3.32 1.31 5.22
N GLN A 96 4.64 1.31 5.21
CA GLN A 96 5.46 2.48 5.52
C GLN A 96 6.13 2.97 4.24
N ILE A 97 5.93 4.24 3.88
CA ILE A 97 6.52 4.88 2.71
C ILE A 97 7.26 6.13 3.17
N GLY A 98 8.50 6.26 2.78
CA GLY A 98 9.35 7.40 3.14
C GLY A 98 9.03 8.69 2.37
N ASP A 99 9.95 9.65 2.45
CA ASP A 99 9.83 10.95 1.82
C ASP A 99 10.13 10.93 0.32
N ASN A 100 9.56 11.89 -0.42
CA ASN A 100 9.82 12.11 -1.85
C ASN A 100 9.55 10.87 -2.72
N CYS A 101 8.53 10.09 -2.38
CA CYS A 101 8.17 8.90 -3.14
C CYS A 101 7.12 9.22 -4.22
N MET A 102 7.31 8.63 -5.40
CA MET A 102 6.40 8.80 -6.54
C MET A 102 5.92 7.46 -7.06
N PHE A 103 4.59 7.31 -7.17
CA PHE A 103 3.95 6.13 -7.77
C PHE A 103 3.34 6.49 -9.12
N GLY A 104 3.70 5.72 -10.14
CA GLY A 104 3.04 5.76 -11.45
C GLY A 104 1.62 5.22 -11.41
N PRO A 105 0.86 5.34 -12.52
CA PRO A 105 -0.53 4.88 -12.55
C PRO A 105 -0.63 3.36 -12.37
N GLY A 106 -1.67 2.93 -11.66
CA GLY A 106 -1.94 1.52 -11.45
C GLY A 106 -0.87 0.78 -10.64
N VAL A 107 -0.17 1.46 -9.74
CA VAL A 107 0.75 0.79 -8.79
C VAL A 107 -0.06 0.04 -7.76
N HIS A 108 0.38 -1.19 -7.46
CA HIS A 108 -0.26 -2.08 -6.50
C HIS A 108 0.68 -2.44 -5.35
N ILE A 109 0.23 -2.21 -4.11
CA ILE A 109 0.92 -2.58 -2.87
C ILE A 109 0.03 -3.56 -2.12
N TYR A 110 0.49 -4.79 -1.91
CA TYR A 110 -0.30 -5.84 -1.26
C TYR A 110 0.38 -6.34 0.00
N THR A 111 -0.22 -6.10 1.17
CA THR A 111 0.25 -6.70 2.43
C THR A 111 -0.46 -8.01 2.74
N ALA A 112 -1.68 -8.20 2.20
CA ALA A 112 -2.52 -9.37 2.42
C ALA A 112 -1.94 -10.61 1.72
N THR A 113 -2.03 -11.76 2.39
CA THR A 113 -1.68 -13.05 1.82
C THR A 113 -2.52 -14.17 2.44
N HIS A 114 -2.53 -15.33 1.81
CA HIS A 114 -3.31 -16.49 2.24
C HIS A 114 -2.43 -17.73 2.38
N PRO A 115 -2.85 -18.73 3.19
CA PRO A 115 -2.18 -20.02 3.25
C PRO A 115 -2.06 -20.68 1.87
N LEU A 116 -0.89 -21.24 1.57
CA LEU A 116 -0.69 -22.01 0.34
C LEU A 116 -1.46 -23.34 0.39
N ASN A 117 -1.59 -23.93 1.57
CA ASN A 117 -2.42 -25.12 1.76
C ASN A 117 -3.90 -24.80 1.48
N PRO A 118 -4.57 -25.50 0.55
CA PRO A 118 -5.95 -25.20 0.18
C PRO A 118 -6.96 -25.42 1.31
N ILE A 119 -6.72 -26.38 2.21
CA ILE A 119 -7.62 -26.62 3.36
C ILE A 119 -7.59 -25.44 4.32
N GLU A 120 -6.39 -24.94 4.64
CA GLU A 120 -6.24 -23.76 5.49
C GLU A 120 -6.81 -22.50 4.81
N ARG A 121 -6.51 -22.30 3.52
CA ARG A 121 -7.02 -21.17 2.75
C ARG A 121 -8.55 -21.15 2.69
N ASN A 122 -9.17 -22.32 2.50
CA ASN A 122 -10.62 -22.45 2.43
C ASN A 122 -11.31 -22.24 3.80
N SER A 123 -10.57 -22.16 4.91
CA SER A 123 -11.11 -21.73 6.21
C SER A 123 -11.54 -20.27 6.22
N GLY A 124 -11.20 -19.50 5.18
CA GLY A 124 -11.49 -18.06 5.07
C GLY A 124 -10.55 -17.17 5.87
N LYS A 125 -9.58 -17.74 6.58
CA LYS A 125 -8.55 -16.96 7.31
C LYS A 125 -7.48 -16.43 6.36
N GLU A 126 -6.91 -15.31 6.73
CA GLU A 126 -5.78 -14.70 6.04
C GLU A 126 -4.75 -14.18 7.05
N TYR A 127 -3.60 -13.78 6.56
CA TYR A 127 -2.57 -13.09 7.32
C TYR A 127 -1.91 -12.04 6.43
N ALA A 128 -1.05 -11.21 7.01
CA ALA A 128 -0.41 -10.14 6.27
C ALA A 128 1.08 -10.05 6.61
N LYS A 129 1.84 -9.40 5.72
CA LYS A 129 3.22 -9.04 5.97
C LYS A 129 3.41 -7.56 5.64
N PRO A 130 4.05 -6.78 6.54
CA PRO A 130 4.24 -5.36 6.33
C PRO A 130 5.12 -5.09 5.12
N ILE A 131 4.94 -3.93 4.51
CA ILE A 131 5.78 -3.43 3.43
C ILE A 131 6.43 -2.13 3.88
N THR A 132 7.74 -2.01 3.60
CA THR A 132 8.49 -0.79 3.85
C THR A 132 9.11 -0.30 2.55
N ILE A 133 8.93 0.98 2.25
CA ILE A 133 9.51 1.68 1.10
C ILE A 133 10.29 2.86 1.66
N GLY A 134 11.57 2.95 1.33
CA GLY A 134 12.48 4.00 1.76
C GLY A 134 12.18 5.36 1.13
N ASN A 135 13.15 6.25 1.18
CA ASN A 135 13.03 7.62 0.65
C ASN A 135 13.44 7.69 -0.83
N ASN A 136 12.94 8.69 -1.55
CA ASN A 136 13.30 8.98 -2.95
C ASN A 136 13.05 7.77 -3.87
N VAL A 137 11.95 7.04 -3.66
CA VAL A 137 11.61 5.86 -4.46
C VAL A 137 10.63 6.23 -5.55
N TRP A 138 10.97 5.86 -6.79
CA TRP A 138 10.05 5.97 -7.92
C TRP A 138 9.57 4.58 -8.34
N ILE A 139 8.26 4.34 -8.20
CA ILE A 139 7.62 3.10 -8.65
C ILE A 139 6.90 3.38 -9.97
N GLY A 140 7.37 2.76 -11.05
CA GLY A 140 6.79 2.86 -12.39
C GLY A 140 5.39 2.24 -12.46
N GLY A 141 4.58 2.72 -13.41
CA GLY A 141 3.19 2.31 -13.54
C GLY A 141 2.98 0.81 -13.65
N SER A 142 1.88 0.33 -13.12
CA SER A 142 1.47 -1.10 -13.10
C SER A 142 2.47 -2.04 -12.41
N ALA A 143 3.41 -1.51 -11.61
CA ALA A 143 4.27 -2.35 -10.79
C ALA A 143 3.50 -2.90 -9.59
N VAL A 144 3.88 -4.09 -9.15
CA VAL A 144 3.25 -4.80 -8.01
C VAL A 144 4.32 -5.09 -6.96
N ILE A 145 4.06 -4.68 -5.72
CA ILE A 145 4.88 -5.01 -4.54
C ILE A 145 4.12 -6.03 -3.72
N ILE A 146 4.72 -7.21 -3.52
CA ILE A 146 4.07 -8.31 -2.78
C ILE A 146 4.33 -8.23 -1.27
N PRO A 147 3.56 -8.99 -0.45
CA PRO A 147 3.65 -8.94 1.01
C PRO A 147 5.05 -9.21 1.57
N GLY A 148 5.50 -8.37 2.49
CA GLY A 148 6.74 -8.55 3.26
C GLY A 148 7.99 -7.95 2.61
N VAL A 149 7.86 -7.26 1.48
CA VAL A 149 8.99 -6.65 0.78
C VAL A 149 9.43 -5.36 1.47
N THR A 150 10.76 -5.21 1.59
CA THR A 150 11.42 -3.94 1.95
C THR A 150 12.15 -3.39 0.72
N ILE A 151 11.88 -2.12 0.38
CA ILE A 151 12.57 -1.37 -0.67
C ILE A 151 13.40 -0.29 0.00
N GLY A 152 14.68 -0.24 -0.31
CA GLY A 152 15.62 0.75 0.22
C GLY A 152 15.44 2.15 -0.35
N ASP A 153 16.38 3.03 -0.05
CA ASP A 153 16.39 4.42 -0.49
C ASP A 153 16.91 4.56 -1.95
N ASN A 154 16.48 5.62 -2.63
CA ASN A 154 16.94 5.98 -3.98
C ASN A 154 16.75 4.84 -4.99
N VAL A 155 15.57 4.19 -4.97
CA VAL A 155 15.27 3.05 -5.83
C VAL A 155 14.31 3.44 -6.94
N VAL A 156 14.53 2.89 -8.13
CA VAL A 156 13.57 2.95 -9.23
C VAL A 156 13.04 1.54 -9.53
N ILE A 157 11.72 1.38 -9.46
CA ILE A 157 11.02 0.17 -9.89
C ILE A 157 10.49 0.43 -11.30
N ALA A 158 10.92 -0.36 -12.27
CA ALA A 158 10.45 -0.22 -13.66
C ALA A 158 8.96 -0.55 -13.78
N SER A 159 8.28 0.08 -14.73
CA SER A 159 6.87 -0.17 -15.01
C SER A 159 6.59 -1.65 -15.30
N GLY A 160 5.48 -2.17 -14.77
CA GLY A 160 5.07 -3.57 -14.91
C GLY A 160 5.92 -4.58 -14.12
N ALA A 161 6.85 -4.13 -13.29
CA ALA A 161 7.66 -5.02 -12.47
C ALA A 161 6.84 -5.68 -11.36
N VAL A 162 7.17 -6.94 -11.02
CA VAL A 162 6.63 -7.63 -9.84
C VAL A 162 7.76 -7.85 -8.84
N VAL A 163 7.77 -7.04 -7.77
CA VAL A 163 8.82 -7.08 -6.75
C VAL A 163 8.47 -8.14 -5.72
N THR A 164 9.26 -9.22 -5.71
CA THR A 164 9.01 -10.43 -4.90
C THR A 164 10.06 -10.65 -3.80
N LYS A 165 11.05 -9.77 -3.71
CA LYS A 165 12.15 -9.82 -2.73
C LYS A 165 12.56 -8.40 -2.36
N ASP A 166 13.24 -8.27 -1.25
CA ASP A 166 13.81 -7.00 -0.81
C ASP A 166 14.74 -6.39 -1.88
N VAL A 167 14.69 -5.08 -1.98
CA VAL A 167 15.46 -4.29 -2.94
C VAL A 167 16.44 -3.41 -2.16
N PRO A 168 17.76 -3.52 -2.42
CA PRO A 168 18.75 -2.67 -1.76
C PRO A 168 18.67 -1.22 -2.25
N ASP A 169 19.37 -0.33 -1.55
CA ASP A 169 19.48 1.09 -1.94
C ASP A 169 20.16 1.29 -3.28
N ASN A 170 19.86 2.43 -3.92
CA ASN A 170 20.57 2.97 -5.08
C ASN A 170 20.57 2.04 -6.30
N VAL A 171 19.43 1.39 -6.59
CA VAL A 171 19.30 0.48 -7.74
C VAL A 171 18.07 0.77 -8.59
N VAL A 172 18.13 0.33 -9.84
CA VAL A 172 16.96 0.16 -10.71
C VAL A 172 16.64 -1.32 -10.78
N VAL A 173 15.39 -1.69 -10.51
CA VAL A 173 14.91 -3.07 -10.65
C VAL A 173 13.76 -3.15 -11.65
N GLY A 174 13.58 -4.30 -12.29
CA GLY A 174 12.49 -4.51 -13.25
C GLY A 174 12.28 -5.97 -13.61
N GLY A 175 11.16 -6.24 -14.27
CA GLY A 175 10.75 -7.58 -14.71
C GLY A 175 9.82 -8.31 -13.75
N ASN A 176 9.42 -9.53 -14.10
CA ASN A 176 8.59 -10.43 -13.30
C ASN A 176 9.22 -11.84 -13.26
N PRO A 177 9.80 -12.27 -12.13
CA PRO A 177 10.05 -11.48 -10.93
C PRO A 177 11.10 -10.38 -11.16
N ALA A 178 10.99 -9.26 -10.43
CA ALA A 178 11.91 -8.14 -10.54
C ALA A 178 13.34 -8.52 -10.14
N LYS A 179 14.31 -8.00 -10.90
CA LYS A 179 15.74 -8.17 -10.64
C LYS A 179 16.44 -6.83 -10.79
N VAL A 180 17.59 -6.69 -10.14
CA VAL A 180 18.46 -5.50 -10.32
C VAL A 180 18.90 -5.42 -11.77
N ILE A 181 18.66 -4.27 -12.40
CA ILE A 181 19.06 -3.95 -13.77
C ILE A 181 20.38 -3.20 -13.76
N LYS A 182 20.51 -2.23 -12.86
CA LYS A 182 21.72 -1.40 -12.70
C LYS A 182 21.76 -0.71 -11.34
N GLN A 183 22.93 -0.20 -10.99
CA GLN A 183 23.15 0.77 -9.91
C GLN A 183 22.83 2.19 -10.40
N ILE A 184 22.45 3.09 -9.44
CA ILE A 184 22.23 4.53 -9.69
C ILE A 184 23.41 5.30 -9.16
#